data_7b0e24bbea495995a60a5a22971f35bc
#
_entry.id   7b0e24bbea495995a60a5a22971f35bc
#
_cell.length_a   1.000
_cell.length_b   1.000
_cell.length_c   1.000
_cell.angle_alpha   90.00
_cell.angle_beta   90.00
_cell.angle_gamma   90.00
#
_symmetry.space_group_name_H-M   'P 1'
#
loop_
_entity.id
_entity.type
_entity.pdbx_description
1 polymer ?
#
loop_
_entity_poly.entity_id
_entity_poly.type
_entity_poly.pdbx_seq_one_letter_code
_entity_poly.pdbx_strand_id
1 'polypeptide(L)'
;MAHLDLTEEDMHSYTMNPEVITYLEQFRNKRGLPPGDVNVMDWGCGRGQGVIVLRDLGYNVMGADIDIGNLKNARSLYVKLGLKWEELLHPLNADAQSSFPDNHFDFIFSQEVIEHVEDLDSTAAELARITRQGGVHLHLYPAHLEIIEDHLHMPLIHWFPKNWMRKAAIALAMLLNFQPDWPESSGKSFRDRLDCYFEYSVKHTFFRARDQVQRVFSSCGFDVLFVTISNPKLREHPALHWLSSRRWTRPVVNWALLTFKRVELLGIKR
;
A
#
# COMPACT_ATOMS: atom_id res chain seq x y z
N MET A 1 -3.79 -11.34 -13.90
CA MET A 1 -4.36 -10.11 -14.50
C MET A 1 -3.77 -9.92 -15.88
N ALA A 2 -4.58 -9.51 -16.86
CA ALA A 2 -4.01 -9.08 -18.14
C ALA A 2 -3.23 -7.80 -17.88
N HIS A 3 -1.92 -7.86 -18.09
CA HIS A 3 -1.03 -6.71 -17.88
C HIS A 3 -1.20 -5.75 -19.06
N LEU A 4 -2.01 -4.72 -18.85
CA LEU A 4 -2.17 -3.65 -19.83
C LEU A 4 -1.05 -2.62 -19.66
N ASP A 5 -0.54 -2.10 -20.78
CA ASP A 5 0.44 -1.03 -20.77
C ASP A 5 -0.09 0.19 -20.01
N LEU A 6 0.79 0.87 -19.27
CA LEU A 6 0.47 2.13 -18.61
C LEU A 6 0.22 3.21 -19.66
N THR A 7 -0.89 3.91 -19.53
CA THR A 7 -1.32 4.96 -20.46
C THR A 7 -1.38 6.33 -19.79
N GLU A 8 -1.52 7.39 -20.58
CA GLU A 8 -1.77 8.74 -20.06
C GLU A 8 -3.12 8.82 -19.35
N GLU A 9 -4.14 8.07 -19.79
CA GLU A 9 -5.44 8.00 -19.14
C GLU A 9 -5.34 7.38 -17.73
N ASP A 10 -4.51 6.34 -17.58
CA ASP A 10 -4.19 5.79 -16.26
C ASP A 10 -3.55 6.83 -15.33
N MET A 11 -2.70 7.72 -15.87
CA MET A 11 -2.10 8.81 -15.09
C MET A 11 -3.11 9.88 -14.71
N HIS A 12 -4.07 10.22 -15.60
CA HIS A 12 -5.14 11.17 -15.28
C HIS A 12 -6.08 10.65 -14.19
N SER A 13 -6.31 9.34 -14.16
CA SER A 13 -7.15 8.70 -13.14
C SER A 13 -6.40 8.39 -11.84
N TYR A 14 -5.06 8.36 -11.87
CA TYR A 14 -4.25 8.05 -10.70
C TYR A 14 -4.23 9.24 -9.72
N THR A 15 -4.59 8.96 -8.49
CA THR A 15 -4.48 9.94 -7.40
C THR A 15 -3.58 9.36 -6.31
N MET A 16 -2.40 9.95 -6.14
CA MET A 16 -1.54 9.62 -5.02
C MET A 16 -2.24 9.97 -3.71
N ASN A 17 -2.12 9.10 -2.73
CA ASN A 17 -2.66 9.38 -1.41
C ASN A 17 -2.02 10.66 -0.84
N PRO A 18 -2.82 11.67 -0.46
CA PRO A 18 -2.31 12.96 0.00
C PRO A 18 -1.45 12.86 1.26
N GLU A 19 -1.60 11.78 2.05
CA GLU A 19 -0.74 11.52 3.20
C GLU A 19 0.72 11.34 2.78
N VAL A 20 0.98 10.66 1.65
CA VAL A 20 2.36 10.48 1.15
C VAL A 20 3.03 11.83 0.94
N ILE A 21 2.37 12.73 0.21
CA ILE A 21 2.88 14.09 -0.04
C ILE A 21 3.05 14.86 1.28
N THR A 22 2.05 14.79 2.16
CA THR A 22 2.05 15.52 3.44
C THR A 22 3.23 15.10 4.32
N TYR A 23 3.45 13.80 4.50
CA TYR A 23 4.56 13.32 5.35
C TYR A 23 5.92 13.52 4.71
N LEU A 24 6.02 13.37 3.39
CA LEU A 24 7.24 13.64 2.65
C LEU A 24 7.65 15.12 2.76
N GLU A 25 6.70 16.04 2.58
CA GLU A 25 6.91 17.48 2.75
C GLU A 25 7.28 17.85 4.20
N GLN A 26 6.63 17.24 5.20
CA GLN A 26 6.99 17.43 6.61
C GLN A 26 8.42 16.94 6.90
N PHE A 27 8.78 15.77 6.38
CA PHE A 27 10.13 15.21 6.51
C PHE A 27 11.18 16.16 5.91
N ARG A 28 10.98 16.59 4.66
CA ARG A 28 11.86 17.47 3.92
C ARG A 28 12.03 18.83 4.63
N ASN A 29 10.90 19.46 4.97
CA ASN A 29 10.88 20.79 5.60
C ASN A 29 11.58 20.79 6.98
N LYS A 30 11.37 19.73 7.79
CA LYS A 30 12.03 19.59 9.09
C LYS A 30 13.56 19.52 8.96
N ARG A 31 14.08 19.06 7.82
CA ARG A 31 15.52 18.92 7.55
C ARG A 31 16.08 20.08 6.71
N GLY A 32 15.23 20.96 6.19
CA GLY A 32 15.65 22.05 5.33
C GLY A 32 16.21 21.59 3.98
N LEU A 33 15.75 20.43 3.47
CA LEU A 33 16.25 19.86 2.22
C LEU A 33 15.40 20.33 1.02
N PRO A 34 16.02 20.61 -0.13
CA PRO A 34 15.28 20.74 -1.38
C PRO A 34 14.74 19.35 -1.83
N PRO A 35 13.66 19.28 -2.65
CA PRO A 35 13.09 18.00 -3.08
C PRO A 35 14.12 17.05 -3.71
N GLY A 36 15.01 17.55 -4.58
CA GLY A 36 16.00 16.76 -5.29
C GLY A 36 17.09 16.11 -4.42
N ASP A 37 17.24 16.56 -3.18
CA ASP A 37 18.19 15.99 -2.21
C ASP A 37 17.56 14.91 -1.33
N VAL A 38 16.28 14.60 -1.51
CA VAL A 38 15.56 13.54 -0.79
C VAL A 38 15.45 12.31 -1.66
N ASN A 39 16.07 11.21 -1.26
CA ASN A 39 15.94 9.92 -1.93
C ASN A 39 14.69 9.20 -1.44
N VAL A 40 13.72 9.03 -2.34
CA VAL A 40 12.41 8.45 -2.05
C VAL A 40 12.27 7.08 -2.71
N MET A 41 11.65 6.13 -2.02
CA MET A 41 11.29 4.81 -2.56
C MET A 41 9.77 4.63 -2.53
N ASP A 42 9.20 4.26 -3.67
CA ASP A 42 7.85 3.69 -3.80
C ASP A 42 7.96 2.17 -3.77
N TRP A 43 7.67 1.57 -2.60
CA TRP A 43 7.77 0.12 -2.39
C TRP A 43 6.45 -0.57 -2.74
N GLY A 44 6.48 -1.48 -3.73
CA GLY A 44 5.29 -2.02 -4.36
C GLY A 44 4.68 -1.03 -5.35
N CYS A 45 5.51 -0.43 -6.18
CA CYS A 45 5.15 0.70 -7.05
C CYS A 45 4.22 0.32 -8.21
N GLY A 46 3.93 -0.96 -8.43
CA GLY A 46 3.14 -1.42 -9.56
C GLY A 46 3.71 -0.96 -10.91
N ARG A 47 2.94 -0.16 -11.65
CA ARG A 47 3.37 0.43 -12.93
C ARG A 47 4.07 1.78 -12.78
N GLY A 48 4.44 2.18 -11.55
CA GLY A 48 5.27 3.36 -11.28
C GLY A 48 4.57 4.71 -11.42
N GLN A 49 3.24 4.80 -11.31
CA GLN A 49 2.53 6.08 -11.38
C GLN A 49 2.98 7.03 -10.27
N GLY A 50 3.17 6.51 -9.04
CA GLY A 50 3.67 7.28 -7.90
C GLY A 50 5.06 7.86 -8.15
N VAL A 51 5.92 7.10 -8.83
CA VAL A 51 7.27 7.56 -9.20
C VAL A 51 7.20 8.76 -10.16
N ILE A 52 6.33 8.71 -11.19
CA ILE A 52 6.14 9.84 -12.13
C ILE A 52 5.69 11.09 -11.37
N VAL A 53 4.63 10.96 -10.53
CA VAL A 53 4.07 12.10 -9.77
C VAL A 53 5.12 12.75 -8.87
N LEU A 54 5.90 11.97 -8.13
CA LEU A 54 6.90 12.53 -7.23
C LEU A 54 8.11 13.12 -7.97
N ARG A 55 8.46 12.58 -9.14
CA ARG A 55 9.48 13.19 -9.99
C ARG A 55 9.05 14.54 -10.54
N ASP A 56 7.79 14.68 -10.94
CA ASP A 56 7.23 15.96 -11.39
C ASP A 56 7.24 17.02 -10.29
N LEU A 57 7.17 16.58 -9.01
CA LEU A 57 7.35 17.44 -7.83
C LEU A 57 8.83 17.71 -7.50
N GLY A 58 9.78 17.17 -8.30
CA GLY A 58 11.21 17.42 -8.19
C GLY A 58 11.97 16.47 -7.23
N TYR A 59 11.34 15.41 -6.72
CA TYR A 59 11.99 14.45 -5.83
C TYR A 59 12.90 13.47 -6.60
N ASN A 60 13.95 12.99 -5.95
CA ASN A 60 14.75 11.87 -6.43
C ASN A 60 14.08 10.57 -5.99
N VAL A 61 13.24 9.99 -6.87
CA VAL A 61 12.39 8.85 -6.52
C VAL A 61 12.65 7.65 -7.44
N MET A 62 12.65 6.46 -6.85
CA MET A 62 12.69 5.17 -7.51
C MET A 62 11.52 4.31 -7.04
N GLY A 63 11.09 3.36 -7.86
CA GLY A 63 10.07 2.38 -7.51
C GLY A 63 10.62 0.96 -7.51
N ALA A 64 10.07 0.10 -6.68
CA ALA A 64 10.38 -1.32 -6.71
C ALA A 64 9.10 -2.15 -6.60
N ASP A 65 9.03 -3.25 -7.36
CA ASP A 65 7.89 -4.18 -7.34
C ASP A 65 8.36 -5.62 -7.60
N ILE A 66 7.64 -6.57 -7.03
CA ILE A 66 7.88 -8.00 -7.26
C ILE A 66 7.29 -8.45 -8.61
N ASP A 67 6.27 -7.77 -9.11
CA ASP A 67 5.65 -8.09 -10.39
C ASP A 67 6.41 -7.42 -11.56
N ILE A 68 7.32 -8.17 -12.14
CA ILE A 68 8.09 -7.74 -13.32
C ILE A 68 7.17 -7.38 -14.52
N GLY A 69 5.97 -7.98 -14.61
CA GLY A 69 4.97 -7.65 -15.62
C GLY A 69 4.50 -6.21 -15.48
N ASN A 70 4.14 -5.79 -14.27
CA ASN A 70 3.78 -4.40 -13.98
C ASN A 70 4.90 -3.42 -14.36
N LEU A 71 6.15 -3.71 -13.98
CA LEU A 71 7.28 -2.86 -14.31
C LEU A 71 7.49 -2.74 -15.83
N LYS A 72 7.36 -3.84 -16.58
CA LYS A 72 7.46 -3.81 -18.05
C LYS A 72 6.34 -3.02 -18.71
N ASN A 73 5.14 -3.05 -18.17
CA ASN A 73 3.98 -2.32 -18.69
C ASN A 73 4.08 -0.80 -18.50
N ALA A 74 4.96 -0.34 -17.62
CA ALA A 74 5.29 1.08 -17.48
C ALA A 74 6.12 1.63 -18.65
N ARG A 75 6.86 0.77 -19.35
CA ARG A 75 7.90 1.15 -20.30
C ARG A 75 7.42 2.13 -21.38
N SER A 76 6.28 1.86 -22.00
CA SER A 76 5.77 2.65 -23.13
C SER A 76 5.54 4.10 -22.73
N LEU A 77 4.91 4.34 -21.57
CA LEU A 77 4.65 5.69 -21.05
C LEU A 77 5.94 6.38 -20.58
N TYR A 78 6.81 5.66 -19.84
CA TYR A 78 8.07 6.23 -19.38
C TYR A 78 8.95 6.73 -20.54
N VAL A 79 9.08 5.93 -21.62
CA VAL A 79 9.81 6.34 -22.82
C VAL A 79 9.17 7.57 -23.47
N LYS A 80 7.83 7.63 -23.54
CA LYS A 80 7.09 8.79 -24.08
C LYS A 80 7.34 10.06 -23.28
N LEU A 81 7.47 9.93 -21.95
CA LEU A 81 7.80 11.02 -21.03
C LEU A 81 9.30 11.37 -20.98
N GLY A 82 10.14 10.68 -21.77
CA GLY A 82 11.59 10.87 -21.75
C GLY A 82 12.27 10.33 -20.49
N LEU A 83 11.62 9.43 -19.76
CA LEU A 83 12.13 8.82 -18.54
C LEU A 83 12.77 7.46 -18.86
N LYS A 84 13.90 7.18 -18.21
CA LYS A 84 14.59 5.88 -18.30
C LYS A 84 14.01 4.92 -17.28
N TRP A 85 13.02 4.14 -17.68
CA TRP A 85 12.28 3.25 -16.80
C TRP A 85 13.18 2.23 -16.08
N GLU A 86 14.25 1.73 -16.73
CA GLU A 86 15.22 0.79 -16.15
C GLU A 86 16.05 1.39 -15.01
N GLU A 87 16.23 2.71 -15.00
CA GLU A 87 16.93 3.42 -13.93
C GLU A 87 15.99 3.80 -12.77
N LEU A 88 14.69 3.77 -13.00
CA LEU A 88 13.68 4.26 -12.05
C LEU A 88 12.84 3.15 -11.44
N LEU A 89 12.64 2.04 -12.16
CA LEU A 89 11.80 0.92 -11.72
C LEU A 89 12.64 -0.35 -11.60
N HIS A 90 12.66 -0.93 -10.41
CA HIS A 90 13.55 -2.03 -10.06
C HIS A 90 12.75 -3.26 -9.64
N PRO A 91 13.09 -4.47 -10.16
CA PRO A 91 12.46 -5.69 -9.70
C PRO A 91 12.97 -6.07 -8.31
N LEU A 92 12.06 -6.54 -7.46
CA LEU A 92 12.36 -7.27 -6.25
C LEU A 92 12.46 -8.77 -6.59
N ASN A 93 13.27 -9.51 -5.82
CA ASN A 93 13.25 -10.97 -5.92
C ASN A 93 12.05 -11.56 -5.16
N ALA A 94 11.89 -12.88 -5.22
CA ALA A 94 10.77 -13.57 -4.55
C ALA A 94 10.74 -13.38 -3.02
N ASP A 95 11.89 -13.13 -2.41
CA ASP A 95 12.03 -12.88 -0.97
C ASP A 95 11.94 -11.39 -0.62
N ALA A 96 11.41 -10.57 -1.54
CA ALA A 96 11.32 -9.11 -1.44
C ALA A 96 12.67 -8.40 -1.19
N GLN A 97 13.79 -9.02 -1.62
CA GLN A 97 15.10 -8.38 -1.53
C GLN A 97 15.37 -7.53 -2.77
N SER A 98 16.02 -6.40 -2.58
CA SER A 98 16.36 -5.45 -3.62
C SER A 98 17.86 -5.40 -3.90
N SER A 99 18.25 -4.85 -5.04
CA SER A 99 19.66 -4.57 -5.39
C SER A 99 20.16 -3.22 -4.85
N PHE A 100 19.37 -2.48 -4.08
CA PHE A 100 19.76 -1.19 -3.55
C PHE A 100 20.84 -1.32 -2.47
N PRO A 101 21.75 -0.34 -2.37
CA PRO A 101 22.75 -0.33 -1.32
C PRO A 101 22.10 -0.06 0.06
N ASP A 102 22.83 -0.40 1.11
CA ASP A 102 22.46 -0.09 2.50
C ASP A 102 22.34 1.43 2.70
N ASN A 103 21.40 1.84 3.54
CA ASN A 103 21.24 3.25 3.94
C ASN A 103 21.10 4.22 2.74
N HIS A 104 20.32 3.85 1.74
CA HIS A 104 20.19 4.60 0.50
C HIS A 104 19.02 5.61 0.53
N PHE A 105 17.87 5.24 1.08
CA PHE A 105 16.66 6.04 1.03
C PHE A 105 16.41 6.83 2.31
N ASP A 106 15.95 8.07 2.13
CA ASP A 106 15.54 8.98 3.20
C ASP A 106 14.07 8.80 3.58
N PHE A 107 13.23 8.49 2.60
CA PHE A 107 11.82 8.28 2.77
C PHE A 107 11.35 7.08 1.93
N ILE A 108 10.68 6.13 2.56
CA ILE A 108 10.08 4.97 1.87
C ILE A 108 8.59 4.99 2.12
N PHE A 109 7.79 4.79 1.09
CA PHE A 109 6.36 4.61 1.27
C PHE A 109 5.83 3.39 0.50
N SER A 110 4.70 2.88 0.93
CA SER A 110 3.92 1.89 0.19
C SER A 110 2.42 2.16 0.34
N GLN A 111 1.65 1.83 -0.68
CA GLN A 111 0.21 1.97 -0.70
C GLN A 111 -0.42 0.66 -1.16
N GLU A 112 -1.26 0.05 -0.32
CA GLU A 112 -1.95 -1.23 -0.60
C GLU A 112 -0.93 -2.33 -0.96
N VAL A 113 0.10 -2.52 -0.12
CA VAL A 113 1.18 -3.50 -0.33
C VAL A 113 1.34 -4.45 0.86
N ILE A 114 1.30 -3.95 2.09
CA ILE A 114 1.59 -4.74 3.31
C ILE A 114 0.66 -5.94 3.47
N GLU A 115 -0.57 -5.83 3.01
CA GLU A 115 -1.57 -6.92 2.99
C GLU A 115 -1.25 -8.00 1.96
N HIS A 116 -0.38 -7.74 0.99
CA HIS A 116 0.07 -8.71 -0.02
C HIS A 116 1.39 -9.38 0.33
N VAL A 117 2.08 -8.88 1.34
CA VAL A 117 3.37 -9.42 1.78
C VAL A 117 3.16 -10.67 2.61
N GLU A 118 3.62 -11.84 2.14
CA GLU A 118 3.53 -13.10 2.88
C GLU A 118 4.56 -13.15 4.02
N ASP A 119 5.84 -12.86 3.72
CA ASP A 119 6.92 -12.77 4.71
C ASP A 119 7.21 -11.30 5.06
N LEU A 120 6.51 -10.82 6.09
CA LEU A 120 6.68 -9.45 6.56
C LEU A 120 8.02 -9.23 7.29
N ASP A 121 8.57 -10.27 7.93
CA ASP A 121 9.84 -10.18 8.64
C ASP A 121 11.00 -9.94 7.65
N SER A 122 11.07 -10.72 6.57
CA SER A 122 12.05 -10.54 5.50
C SER A 122 11.92 -9.16 4.84
N THR A 123 10.69 -8.75 4.52
CA THR A 123 10.42 -7.45 3.91
C THR A 123 10.82 -6.30 4.83
N ALA A 124 10.47 -6.34 6.12
CA ALA A 124 10.83 -5.30 7.07
C ALA A 124 12.34 -5.21 7.30
N ALA A 125 13.05 -6.34 7.28
CA ALA A 125 14.50 -6.39 7.37
C ALA A 125 15.16 -5.72 6.14
N GLU A 126 14.66 -5.99 4.94
CA GLU A 126 15.16 -5.35 3.72
C GLU A 126 14.87 -3.85 3.72
N LEU A 127 13.66 -3.45 4.07
CA LEU A 127 13.30 -2.03 4.22
C LEU A 127 14.22 -1.33 5.24
N ALA A 128 14.52 -2.01 6.36
CA ALA A 128 15.48 -1.48 7.34
C ALA A 128 16.88 -1.35 6.76
N ARG A 129 17.36 -2.32 5.98
CA ARG A 129 18.68 -2.30 5.36
C ARG A 129 18.87 -1.09 4.45
N ILE A 130 17.90 -0.84 3.56
CA ILE A 130 17.99 0.21 2.53
C ILE A 130 17.66 1.61 3.05
N THR A 131 17.04 1.74 4.22
CA THR A 131 16.70 3.04 4.82
C THR A 131 17.88 3.66 5.55
N ARG A 132 18.11 4.94 5.37
CA ARG A 132 19.10 5.72 6.13
C ARG A 132 18.73 5.84 7.59
N GLN A 133 19.74 6.03 8.44
CA GLN A 133 19.54 6.36 9.84
C GLN A 133 18.69 7.65 9.98
N GLY A 134 17.64 7.60 10.78
CA GLY A 134 16.64 8.66 10.89
C GLY A 134 15.72 8.81 9.66
N GLY A 135 15.82 7.91 8.68
CA GLY A 135 14.90 7.84 7.55
C GLY A 135 13.51 7.44 8.00
N VAL A 136 12.50 7.75 7.18
CA VAL A 136 11.09 7.61 7.51
C VAL A 136 10.40 6.62 6.57
N HIS A 137 9.55 5.78 7.14
CA HIS A 137 8.62 4.92 6.41
C HIS A 137 7.19 5.40 6.58
N LEU A 138 6.40 5.31 5.51
CA LEU A 138 4.95 5.50 5.53
C LEU A 138 4.29 4.34 4.78
N HIS A 139 3.60 3.47 5.51
CA HIS A 139 2.86 2.37 4.90
C HIS A 139 1.35 2.56 5.10
N LEU A 140 0.62 2.56 4.00
CA LEU A 140 -0.83 2.72 3.95
C LEU A 140 -1.44 1.40 3.48
N TYR A 141 -2.23 0.75 4.33
CA TYR A 141 -2.82 -0.57 4.04
C TYR A 141 -4.16 -0.77 4.76
N PRO A 142 -5.03 -1.68 4.27
CA PRO A 142 -6.34 -1.92 4.88
C PRO A 142 -6.23 -2.49 6.29
N ALA A 143 -7.16 -2.12 7.14
CA ALA A 143 -7.18 -2.60 8.52
C ALA A 143 -7.55 -4.09 8.58
N HIS A 144 -6.96 -4.82 9.56
CA HIS A 144 -7.23 -6.25 9.76
C HIS A 144 -8.71 -6.61 9.94
N LEU A 145 -9.51 -5.71 10.51
CA LEU A 145 -10.96 -5.89 10.71
C LEU A 145 -11.77 -4.96 9.80
N GLU A 146 -11.26 -4.59 8.64
CA GLU A 146 -12.06 -3.85 7.67
C GLU A 146 -13.35 -4.60 7.31
N ILE A 147 -14.47 -3.87 7.18
CA ILE A 147 -15.77 -4.51 7.00
C ILE A 147 -15.94 -5.04 5.59
N ILE A 148 -15.50 -4.28 4.60
CA ILE A 148 -15.51 -4.68 3.18
C ILE A 148 -14.08 -4.95 2.77
N GLU A 149 -13.80 -6.13 2.30
CA GLU A 149 -12.50 -6.48 1.73
C GLU A 149 -12.37 -5.78 0.37
N ASP A 150 -11.37 -4.89 0.25
CA ASP A 150 -11.29 -3.94 -0.86
C ASP A 150 -11.03 -4.58 -2.23
N HIS A 151 -10.39 -5.75 -2.30
CA HIS A 151 -10.06 -6.42 -3.56
C HIS A 151 -11.22 -7.24 -4.13
N LEU A 152 -11.96 -7.93 -3.26
CA LEU A 152 -13.12 -8.75 -3.65
C LEU A 152 -14.44 -8.01 -3.50
N HIS A 153 -14.45 -6.83 -2.89
CA HIS A 153 -15.66 -6.05 -2.57
C HIS A 153 -16.70 -6.84 -1.77
N MET A 154 -16.22 -7.79 -0.94
CA MET A 154 -17.06 -8.69 -0.17
C MET A 154 -16.99 -8.37 1.32
N PRO A 155 -18.13 -8.37 2.05
CA PRO A 155 -18.15 -8.10 3.46
C PRO A 155 -17.53 -9.25 4.27
N LEU A 156 -16.65 -8.92 5.24
CA LEU A 156 -16.17 -9.79 6.32
C LEU A 156 -15.42 -11.06 5.90
N ILE A 157 -15.15 -11.30 4.62
CA ILE A 157 -14.60 -12.59 4.16
C ILE A 157 -13.23 -12.91 4.77
N HIS A 158 -12.39 -11.90 4.96
CA HIS A 158 -11.05 -12.08 5.55
C HIS A 158 -11.06 -12.32 7.07
N TRP A 159 -12.21 -12.15 7.75
CA TRP A 159 -12.39 -12.52 9.15
C TRP A 159 -12.48 -14.03 9.34
N PHE A 160 -12.85 -14.77 8.29
CA PHE A 160 -12.89 -16.22 8.32
C PHE A 160 -11.51 -16.82 8.06
N PRO A 161 -11.15 -17.97 8.68
CA PRO A 161 -9.90 -18.64 8.41
C PRO A 161 -9.81 -19.08 6.93
N LYS A 162 -8.57 -19.18 6.41
CA LYS A 162 -8.27 -19.54 5.01
C LYS A 162 -8.60 -21.00 4.69
N ASN A 163 -9.87 -21.42 4.91
CA ASN A 163 -10.37 -22.76 4.71
C ASN A 163 -11.79 -22.75 4.09
N TRP A 164 -12.49 -23.87 4.19
CA TRP A 164 -13.85 -24.02 3.65
C TRP A 164 -14.85 -22.98 4.20
N MET A 165 -14.66 -22.45 5.43
CA MET A 165 -15.53 -21.41 6.01
C MET A 165 -15.44 -20.11 5.21
N ARG A 166 -14.20 -19.66 4.85
CA ARG A 166 -14.01 -18.51 3.97
C ARG A 166 -14.61 -18.74 2.59
N LYS A 167 -14.42 -19.94 2.02
CA LYS A 167 -15.02 -20.30 0.74
C LYS A 167 -16.55 -20.25 0.76
N ALA A 168 -17.16 -20.71 1.85
CA ALA A 168 -18.61 -20.61 2.05
C ALA A 168 -19.08 -19.15 2.20
N ALA A 169 -18.32 -18.32 2.94
CA ALA A 169 -18.62 -16.89 3.07
C ALA A 169 -18.53 -16.16 1.71
N ILE A 170 -17.52 -16.48 0.88
CA ILE A 170 -17.39 -15.95 -0.48
C ILE A 170 -18.58 -16.39 -1.32
N ALA A 171 -18.98 -17.67 -1.28
CA ALA A 171 -20.16 -18.16 -2.03
C ALA A 171 -21.43 -17.42 -1.63
N LEU A 172 -21.64 -17.18 -0.33
CA LEU A 172 -22.79 -16.40 0.17
C LEU A 172 -22.72 -14.95 -0.30
N ALA A 173 -21.55 -14.31 -0.24
CA ALA A 173 -21.37 -12.94 -0.72
C ALA A 173 -21.69 -12.83 -2.22
N MET A 174 -21.23 -13.80 -3.04
CA MET A 174 -21.56 -13.86 -4.48
C MET A 174 -23.05 -14.02 -4.72
N LEU A 175 -23.76 -14.86 -3.95
CA LEU A 175 -25.22 -15.02 -4.05
C LEU A 175 -25.98 -13.73 -3.69
N LEU A 176 -25.40 -12.89 -2.82
CA LEU A 176 -25.92 -11.57 -2.46
C LEU A 176 -25.43 -10.46 -3.42
N ASN A 177 -24.80 -10.84 -4.52
CA ASN A 177 -24.23 -9.93 -5.54
C ASN A 177 -23.07 -9.04 -5.06
N PHE A 178 -22.36 -9.43 -3.98
CA PHE A 178 -21.10 -8.85 -3.59
C PHE A 178 -19.98 -9.61 -4.30
N GLN A 179 -19.41 -9.04 -5.35
CA GLN A 179 -18.29 -9.62 -6.09
C GLN A 179 -17.56 -8.55 -6.91
N PRO A 180 -16.25 -8.71 -7.14
CA PRO A 180 -15.51 -7.79 -7.98
C PRO A 180 -15.90 -7.96 -9.45
N ASP A 181 -15.77 -6.88 -10.21
CA ASP A 181 -15.89 -6.91 -11.67
C ASP A 181 -14.51 -7.13 -12.31
N TRP A 182 -13.97 -8.33 -12.11
CA TRP A 182 -12.69 -8.69 -12.70
C TRP A 182 -12.87 -9.19 -14.13
N PRO A 183 -12.14 -8.62 -15.11
CA PRO A 183 -12.22 -9.07 -16.51
C PRO A 183 -11.99 -10.57 -16.67
N GLU A 184 -11.07 -11.14 -15.88
CA GLU A 184 -10.74 -12.57 -15.91
C GLU A 184 -11.87 -13.46 -15.39
N SER A 185 -12.81 -12.92 -14.65
CA SER A 185 -13.97 -13.64 -14.14
C SER A 185 -15.17 -13.60 -15.09
N SER A 186 -15.13 -12.72 -16.09
CA SER A 186 -16.21 -12.56 -17.07
C SER A 186 -16.43 -13.84 -17.86
N GLY A 187 -17.70 -14.25 -17.98
CA GLY A 187 -18.10 -15.47 -18.70
C GLY A 187 -17.80 -16.79 -18.00
N LYS A 188 -17.15 -16.78 -16.82
CA LYS A 188 -16.90 -18.00 -16.04
C LYS A 188 -18.13 -18.47 -15.28
N SER A 189 -18.21 -19.80 -15.03
CA SER A 189 -19.24 -20.36 -14.17
C SER A 189 -19.16 -19.84 -12.74
N PHE A 190 -20.27 -19.96 -11.98
CA PHE A 190 -20.27 -19.58 -10.55
C PHE A 190 -19.16 -20.31 -9.77
N ARG A 191 -18.96 -21.60 -10.05
CA ARG A 191 -17.95 -22.41 -9.39
C ARG A 191 -16.54 -21.93 -9.70
N ASP A 192 -16.23 -21.65 -10.97
CA ASP A 192 -14.90 -21.21 -11.38
C ASP A 192 -14.58 -19.83 -10.80
N ARG A 193 -15.56 -18.93 -10.71
CA ARG A 193 -15.41 -17.62 -10.04
C ARG A 193 -15.17 -17.80 -8.55
N LEU A 194 -15.95 -18.66 -7.88
CA LEU A 194 -15.78 -18.96 -6.47
C LEU A 194 -14.38 -19.50 -6.16
N ASP A 195 -13.90 -20.43 -6.99
CA ASP A 195 -12.56 -21.01 -6.84
C ASP A 195 -11.47 -19.93 -7.05
N CYS A 196 -11.64 -19.08 -8.04
CA CYS A 196 -10.72 -17.97 -8.32
C CYS A 196 -10.65 -16.97 -7.15
N TYR A 197 -11.79 -16.51 -6.63
CA TYR A 197 -11.85 -15.56 -5.52
C TYR A 197 -11.33 -16.17 -4.20
N PHE A 198 -11.64 -17.44 -3.95
CA PHE A 198 -11.12 -18.14 -2.80
C PHE A 198 -9.59 -18.28 -2.88
N GLU A 199 -9.07 -18.73 -4.02
CA GLU A 199 -7.62 -18.88 -4.25
C GLU A 199 -6.90 -17.53 -4.06
N TYR A 200 -7.43 -16.44 -4.62
CA TYR A 200 -6.91 -15.10 -4.42
C TYR A 200 -6.86 -14.73 -2.93
N SER A 201 -7.97 -14.92 -2.20
CA SER A 201 -8.08 -14.58 -0.77
C SER A 201 -7.13 -15.39 0.12
N VAL A 202 -6.67 -16.54 -0.35
CA VAL A 202 -5.74 -17.43 0.40
C VAL A 202 -4.29 -17.10 0.09
N LYS A 203 -3.96 -16.91 -1.21
CA LYS A 203 -2.59 -16.80 -1.68
C LYS A 203 -2.07 -15.36 -1.78
N HIS A 204 -2.97 -14.38 -1.94
CA HIS A 204 -2.56 -13.00 -2.26
C HIS A 204 -2.93 -11.97 -1.19
N THR A 205 -3.59 -12.37 -0.08
CA THR A 205 -3.94 -11.44 1.00
C THR A 205 -3.55 -11.97 2.38
N PHE A 206 -2.84 -11.15 3.14
CA PHE A 206 -2.28 -11.48 4.46
C PHE A 206 -2.59 -10.37 5.46
N PHE A 207 -3.87 -10.21 5.80
CA PHE A 207 -4.32 -9.20 6.77
C PHE A 207 -3.74 -9.49 8.16
N ARG A 208 -3.07 -8.50 8.74
CA ARG A 208 -2.38 -8.62 10.03
C ARG A 208 -2.90 -7.61 11.04
N ALA A 209 -2.93 -8.03 12.31
CA ALA A 209 -3.23 -7.13 13.40
C ALA A 209 -2.10 -6.09 13.57
N ARG A 210 -2.46 -4.87 13.97
CA ARG A 210 -1.49 -3.76 14.12
C ARG A 210 -0.32 -4.08 15.04
N ASP A 211 -0.59 -4.75 16.15
CA ASP A 211 0.44 -5.15 17.11
C ASP A 211 1.46 -6.14 16.52
N GLN A 212 1.03 -7.01 15.61
CA GLN A 212 1.92 -7.90 14.86
C GLN A 212 2.84 -7.09 13.94
N VAL A 213 2.28 -6.19 13.14
CA VAL A 213 3.06 -5.33 12.23
C VAL A 213 4.02 -4.45 13.04
N GLN A 214 3.54 -3.86 14.15
CA GLN A 214 4.38 -3.04 15.04
C GLN A 214 5.57 -3.82 15.59
N ARG A 215 5.36 -5.06 16.07
CA ARG A 215 6.45 -5.91 16.58
C ARG A 215 7.51 -6.15 15.50
N VAL A 216 7.11 -6.50 14.30
CA VAL A 216 8.03 -6.79 13.19
C VAL A 216 8.88 -5.55 12.86
N PHE A 217 8.26 -4.40 12.59
CA PHE A 217 9.02 -3.19 12.27
C PHE A 217 9.88 -2.71 13.44
N SER A 218 9.38 -2.82 14.68
CA SER A 218 10.17 -2.44 15.87
C SER A 218 11.38 -3.34 16.08
N SER A 219 11.28 -4.64 15.79
CA SER A 219 12.41 -5.58 15.85
C SER A 219 13.49 -5.28 14.81
N CYS A 220 13.10 -4.66 13.68
CA CYS A 220 14.02 -4.18 12.64
C CYS A 220 14.60 -2.77 12.91
N GLY A 221 14.37 -2.21 14.10
CA GLY A 221 14.99 -0.94 14.52
C GLY A 221 14.17 0.31 14.20
N PHE A 222 12.86 0.19 13.97
CA PHE A 222 11.98 1.34 13.77
C PHE A 222 11.23 1.73 15.05
N ASP A 223 11.10 3.03 15.27
CA ASP A 223 10.09 3.59 16.16
C ASP A 223 8.79 3.72 15.37
N VAL A 224 7.76 2.96 15.76
CA VAL A 224 6.51 2.80 15.01
C VAL A 224 5.37 3.56 15.66
N LEU A 225 4.68 4.37 14.87
CA LEU A 225 3.45 5.08 15.24
C LEU A 225 2.34 4.74 14.25
N PHE A 226 1.13 4.60 14.76
CA PHE A 226 -0.08 4.51 13.92
C PHE A 226 -0.79 5.86 13.93
N VAL A 227 -1.03 6.41 12.74
CA VAL A 227 -1.56 7.76 12.57
C VAL A 227 -2.86 7.70 11.77
N THR A 228 -3.85 8.53 12.13
CA THR A 228 -5.16 8.58 11.48
C THR A 228 -5.64 10.00 11.17
N ILE A 229 -4.80 11.01 11.38
CA ILE A 229 -5.25 12.40 11.52
C ILE A 229 -5.60 13.03 10.17
N SER A 230 -5.11 12.51 9.08
CA SER A 230 -5.16 13.17 7.76
C SER A 230 -6.23 12.64 6.81
N ASN A 231 -7.04 11.65 7.19
CA ASN A 231 -8.03 11.09 6.28
C ASN A 231 -9.00 12.18 5.76
N PRO A 232 -8.95 12.57 4.46
CA PRO A 232 -9.77 13.63 3.90
C PRO A 232 -11.27 13.39 4.11
N LYS A 233 -11.71 12.13 4.04
CA LYS A 233 -13.12 11.73 4.26
C LYS A 233 -13.62 12.07 5.67
N LEU A 234 -12.73 12.16 6.67
CA LEU A 234 -13.09 12.65 8.00
C LEU A 234 -13.40 14.14 8.00
N ARG A 235 -12.73 14.91 7.13
CA ARG A 235 -12.96 16.35 7.00
C ARG A 235 -14.23 16.66 6.20
N GLU A 236 -14.56 15.79 5.26
CA GLU A 236 -15.76 15.92 4.41
C GLU A 236 -17.05 15.57 5.14
N HIS A 237 -16.99 14.74 6.20
CA HIS A 237 -18.17 14.38 7.01
C HIS A 237 -18.27 15.25 8.27
N PRO A 238 -19.22 16.22 8.34
CA PRO A 238 -19.29 17.19 9.45
C PRO A 238 -19.34 16.53 10.84
N ALA A 239 -20.09 15.43 10.97
CA ALA A 239 -20.21 14.69 12.24
C ALA A 239 -18.90 13.99 12.64
N LEU A 240 -18.19 13.37 11.69
CA LEU A 240 -16.89 12.72 11.94
C LEU A 240 -15.81 13.76 12.23
N HIS A 241 -15.81 14.89 11.50
CA HIS A 241 -14.93 16.01 11.76
C HIS A 241 -15.16 16.56 13.18
N TRP A 242 -16.41 16.78 13.57
CA TRP A 242 -16.77 17.23 14.92
C TRP A 242 -16.30 16.25 15.99
N LEU A 243 -16.53 14.94 15.82
CA LEU A 243 -16.08 13.90 16.75
C LEU A 243 -14.55 13.83 16.83
N SER A 244 -13.83 13.92 15.71
CA SER A 244 -12.37 13.84 15.68
C SER A 244 -11.68 15.11 16.22
N SER A 245 -12.38 16.25 16.25
CA SER A 245 -11.86 17.50 16.80
C SER A 245 -11.89 17.58 18.32
N ARG A 246 -12.71 16.74 18.98
CA ARG A 246 -12.86 16.76 20.44
C ARG A 246 -11.81 15.89 21.14
N ARG A 247 -11.16 16.43 22.17
CA ARG A 247 -10.07 15.75 22.90
C ARG A 247 -10.48 14.38 23.47
N TRP A 248 -11.72 14.21 23.87
CA TRP A 248 -12.22 13.00 24.52
C TRP A 248 -12.82 11.97 23.56
N THR A 249 -13.35 12.34 22.40
CA THR A 249 -13.85 11.41 21.37
C THR A 249 -12.78 11.00 20.36
N ARG A 250 -11.77 11.85 20.13
CA ARG A 250 -10.68 11.60 19.20
C ARG A 250 -10.00 10.24 19.38
N PRO A 251 -9.64 9.77 20.60
CA PRO A 251 -9.03 8.44 20.75
C PRO A 251 -9.94 7.30 20.30
N VAL A 252 -11.24 7.40 20.53
CA VAL A 252 -12.22 6.38 20.11
C VAL A 252 -12.38 6.38 18.59
N VAL A 253 -12.50 7.55 17.99
CA VAL A 253 -12.57 7.69 16.52
C VAL A 253 -11.30 7.14 15.87
N ASN A 254 -10.13 7.49 16.37
CA ASN A 254 -8.86 6.97 15.85
C ASN A 254 -8.77 5.44 16.00
N TRP A 255 -9.17 4.92 17.15
CA TRP A 255 -9.22 3.47 17.36
C TRP A 255 -10.14 2.79 16.34
N ALA A 256 -11.34 3.32 16.12
CA ALA A 256 -12.30 2.76 15.17
C ALA A 256 -11.77 2.78 13.73
N LEU A 257 -11.18 3.90 13.31
CA LEU A 257 -10.60 4.02 11.95
C LEU A 257 -9.44 3.05 11.72
N LEU A 258 -8.49 3.00 12.64
CA LEU A 258 -7.36 2.07 12.59
C LEU A 258 -7.78 0.60 12.68
N THR A 259 -8.96 0.33 13.20
CA THR A 259 -9.46 -1.04 13.37
C THR A 259 -10.29 -1.50 12.17
N PHE A 260 -11.10 -0.60 11.57
CA PHE A 260 -12.13 -0.96 10.61
C PHE A 260 -11.99 -0.30 9.24
N LYS A 261 -10.96 0.53 9.03
CA LYS A 261 -10.81 1.23 7.74
C LYS A 261 -9.42 1.09 7.16
N ARG A 262 -8.48 1.87 7.60
CA ARG A 262 -7.14 1.95 7.04
C ARG A 262 -6.12 2.18 8.12
N VAL A 263 -4.97 1.54 7.98
CA VAL A 263 -3.82 1.74 8.85
C VAL A 263 -2.81 2.63 8.13
N GLU A 264 -2.38 3.68 8.81
CA GLU A 264 -1.26 4.53 8.43
C GLU A 264 -0.14 4.26 9.43
N LEU A 265 0.86 3.49 9.02
CA LEU A 265 2.05 3.20 9.81
C LEU A 265 3.14 4.19 9.46
N LEU A 266 3.58 4.97 10.43
CA LEU A 266 4.76 5.81 10.36
C LEU A 266 5.90 5.14 11.15
N GLY A 267 6.99 4.80 10.50
CA GLY A 267 8.19 4.25 11.10
C GLY A 267 9.38 5.21 10.96
N ILE A 268 10.16 5.40 12.01
CA ILE A 268 11.40 6.18 11.97
C ILE A 268 12.55 5.24 12.33
N LYS A 269 13.52 5.08 11.43
CA LYS A 269 14.69 4.24 11.68
C LYS A 269 15.58 4.86 12.77
N ARG A 270 15.81 4.08 13.84
CA ARG A 270 16.71 4.47 14.95
C ARG A 270 18.14 4.46 14.55
#